data_13224778cabdccfc350375105121f544
#
_entry.id   13224778cabdccfc350375105121f544
#
_cell.length_a   1.000
_cell.length_b   1.000
_cell.length_c   1.000
_cell.angle_alpha   90.00
_cell.angle_beta   90.00
_cell.angle_gamma   90.00
#
_symmetry.space_group_name_H-M   'P 1'
#
loop_
_entity.id
_entity.type
_entity.pdbx_description
1 polymer ?
#
loop_
_entity_poly.entity_id
_entity_poly.type
_entity_poly.pdbx_seq_one_letter_code
_entity_poly.pdbx_strand_id
1 'polypeptide(L)'
;AMGDIEHHDHVQARQLAYACGRVIATECIGHGVDISFAPVLDINAISDVIGTRSFSNAPSTILSLATEFIHGLKAIGMPAIGKHFPGHGNVKADSHIAMPSDERSKDTIFELDMAIFTHFMQQQLVDGIMPAHVVYPDIDSRPAGFSSIWLQQILRQHCGFQGVIFSDDLSMHAASEAGSMLDRVEHALAAGVDMALICNAPDEAIMVLDNLGHSEQRQASYSQTPQKLISIEANGALNNHQQQCRHYSEILKESAYQEAVTFISSIFKA
;
A
#
# COMPACT_ATOMS: atom_id res chain seq x y z
N ALA A 1 15.97 -0.96 12.06
CA ALA A 1 16.78 -0.85 10.83
C ALA A 1 16.94 0.60 10.35
N MET A 2 16.14 1.09 9.35
CA MET A 2 16.33 2.47 8.85
C MET A 2 16.06 3.52 9.94
N GLY A 3 15.00 3.34 10.73
CA GLY A 3 14.69 4.24 11.84
C GLY A 3 15.78 4.30 12.92
N ASP A 4 16.52 3.23 13.12
CA ASP A 4 17.63 3.22 14.07
C ASP A 4 18.81 4.05 13.54
N ILE A 5 19.05 4.01 12.24
CA ILE A 5 20.06 4.85 11.57
C ILE A 5 19.66 6.33 11.64
N GLU A 6 18.36 6.64 11.46
CA GLU A 6 17.81 8.00 11.53
C GLU A 6 18.16 8.70 12.84
N HIS A 7 18.20 7.98 13.96
CA HIS A 7 18.58 8.55 15.27
C HIS A 7 20.05 8.97 15.35
N HIS A 8 20.92 8.43 14.49
CA HIS A 8 22.36 8.68 14.52
C HIS A 8 22.84 9.50 13.32
N ASP A 9 22.25 9.29 12.16
CA ASP A 9 22.60 9.98 10.90
C ASP A 9 21.34 10.12 10.00
N HIS A 10 20.67 11.25 10.13
CA HIS A 10 19.48 11.58 9.34
C HIS A 10 19.75 11.59 7.82
N VAL A 11 20.94 12.04 7.39
CA VAL A 11 21.27 12.13 5.98
C VAL A 11 21.45 10.74 5.40
N GLN A 12 22.20 9.89 6.09
CA GLN A 12 22.44 8.51 5.66
C GLN A 12 21.14 7.69 5.62
N ALA A 13 20.26 7.84 6.63
CA ALA A 13 18.99 7.13 6.68
C ALA A 13 18.07 7.50 5.50
N ARG A 14 17.97 8.79 5.17
CA ARG A 14 17.19 9.27 4.02
C ARG A 14 17.78 8.78 2.69
N GLN A 15 19.08 8.82 2.52
CA GLN A 15 19.76 8.28 1.35
C GLN A 15 19.50 6.77 1.20
N LEU A 16 19.53 6.04 2.31
CA LEU A 16 19.21 4.61 2.32
C LEU A 16 17.76 4.34 1.91
N ALA A 17 16.81 5.11 2.44
CA ALA A 17 15.40 4.98 2.07
C ALA A 17 15.18 5.23 0.57
N TYR A 18 15.76 6.30 0.02
CA TYR A 18 15.74 6.58 -1.41
C TYR A 18 16.36 5.44 -2.24
N ALA A 19 17.54 4.98 -1.86
CA ALA A 19 18.24 3.90 -2.56
C ALA A 19 17.41 2.60 -2.56
N CYS A 20 16.80 2.24 -1.44
CA CYS A 20 15.92 1.06 -1.35
C CYS A 20 14.70 1.18 -2.26
N GLY A 21 14.02 2.33 -2.28
CA GLY A 21 12.90 2.57 -3.18
C GLY A 21 13.33 2.44 -4.65
N ARG A 22 14.47 3.03 -5.02
CA ARG A 22 15.01 2.96 -6.36
C ARG A 22 15.37 1.53 -6.79
N VAL A 23 16.01 0.76 -5.92
CA VAL A 23 16.38 -0.63 -6.22
C VAL A 23 15.13 -1.48 -6.43
N ILE A 24 14.14 -1.40 -5.53
CA ILE A 24 12.88 -2.13 -5.65
C ILE A 24 12.20 -1.78 -6.99
N ALA A 25 12.05 -0.49 -7.31
CA ALA A 25 11.42 -0.08 -8.55
C ALA A 25 12.18 -0.57 -9.80
N THR A 26 13.50 -0.46 -9.79
CA THR A 26 14.34 -0.90 -10.91
C THR A 26 14.21 -2.40 -11.16
N GLU A 27 14.25 -3.19 -10.09
CA GLU A 27 14.16 -4.66 -10.22
C GLU A 27 12.74 -5.10 -10.62
N CYS A 28 11.71 -4.54 -10.00
CA CYS A 28 10.32 -4.85 -10.35
C CYS A 28 10.03 -4.53 -11.82
N ILE A 29 10.29 -3.30 -12.26
CA ILE A 29 10.06 -2.87 -13.65
C ILE A 29 10.92 -3.69 -14.62
N GLY A 30 12.16 -3.99 -14.25
CA GLY A 30 13.04 -4.85 -15.04
C GLY A 30 12.49 -6.26 -15.28
N HIS A 31 11.65 -6.76 -14.37
CA HIS A 31 10.97 -8.05 -14.49
C HIS A 31 9.53 -7.95 -15.03
N GLY A 32 9.10 -6.77 -15.50
CA GLY A 32 7.76 -6.55 -16.01
C GLY A 32 6.67 -6.40 -14.95
N VAL A 33 7.07 -6.04 -13.72
CA VAL A 33 6.14 -5.74 -12.61
C VAL A 33 5.97 -4.23 -12.50
N ASP A 34 4.76 -3.75 -12.76
CA ASP A 34 4.44 -2.32 -12.86
C ASP A 34 4.26 -1.64 -11.50
N ILE A 35 3.79 -2.37 -10.49
CA ILE A 35 3.40 -1.85 -9.18
C ILE A 35 3.97 -2.74 -8.07
N SER A 36 4.58 -2.11 -7.05
CA SER A 36 4.87 -2.75 -5.77
C SER A 36 3.93 -2.18 -4.70
N PHE A 37 3.34 -3.05 -3.86
CA PHE A 37 2.50 -2.59 -2.74
C PHE A 37 3.36 -2.05 -1.60
N ALA A 38 3.98 -0.91 -1.84
CA ALA A 38 4.88 -0.19 -0.95
C ALA A 38 4.71 1.34 -1.12
N PRO A 39 4.96 2.11 -0.04
CA PRO A 39 5.53 1.76 1.25
C PRO A 39 4.53 1.28 2.31
N VAL A 40 5.06 0.66 3.38
CA VAL A 40 4.34 0.47 4.65
C VAL A 40 4.43 1.77 5.45
N LEU A 41 3.29 2.40 5.70
CA LEU A 41 3.17 3.69 6.41
C LEU A 41 2.73 3.53 7.87
N ASP A 42 2.52 2.29 8.31
CA ASP A 42 2.12 1.97 9.67
C ASP A 42 3.18 2.35 10.70
N ILE A 43 2.74 2.81 11.86
CA ILE A 43 3.61 3.07 13.02
C ILE A 43 4.09 1.73 13.58
N ASN A 44 5.38 1.59 13.89
CA ASN A 44 5.90 0.44 14.62
C ASN A 44 5.50 0.54 16.09
N ALA A 45 4.41 -0.12 16.48
CA ALA A 45 3.90 -0.13 17.85
C ALA A 45 3.82 -1.58 18.38
N ILE A 46 2.62 -2.06 18.69
CA ILE A 46 2.44 -3.39 19.30
C ILE A 46 2.19 -4.52 18.31
N SER A 47 2.06 -4.20 17.03
CA SER A 47 1.71 -5.16 15.98
C SER A 47 2.90 -6.06 15.64
N ASP A 48 2.74 -7.36 15.87
CA ASP A 48 3.73 -8.38 15.47
C ASP A 48 3.79 -8.53 13.93
N VAL A 49 2.70 -8.18 13.23
CA VAL A 49 2.59 -8.26 11.76
C VAL A 49 3.33 -7.10 11.08
N ILE A 50 3.29 -5.92 11.66
CA ILE A 50 3.98 -4.73 11.14
C ILE A 50 5.46 -4.77 11.52
N GLY A 51 5.78 -4.76 12.80
CA GLY A 51 7.13 -4.95 13.32
C GLY A 51 8.21 -4.23 12.48
N THR A 52 9.20 -4.99 12.03
CA THR A 52 10.33 -4.50 11.24
C THR A 52 9.99 -4.04 9.81
N ARG A 53 8.76 -4.22 9.37
CA ARG A 53 8.28 -3.70 8.07
C ARG A 53 8.05 -2.19 8.10
N SER A 54 7.80 -1.61 9.28
CA SER A 54 7.65 -0.16 9.46
C SER A 54 8.99 0.55 9.40
N PHE A 55 8.98 1.81 8.98
CA PHE A 55 10.14 2.69 9.03
C PHE A 55 10.53 3.05 10.47
N SER A 56 9.57 3.31 11.36
CA SER A 56 9.81 3.76 12.73
C SER A 56 8.56 3.69 13.61
N ASN A 57 8.76 3.88 14.93
CA ASN A 57 7.70 4.15 15.89
C ASN A 57 7.35 5.66 16.01
N ALA A 58 8.15 6.54 15.41
CA ALA A 58 7.93 7.98 15.43
C ALA A 58 7.32 8.45 14.10
N PRO A 59 6.14 9.09 14.12
CA PRO A 59 5.49 9.59 12.90
C PRO A 59 6.38 10.51 12.05
N SER A 60 7.15 11.41 12.67
CA SER A 60 8.05 12.30 11.94
C SER A 60 9.14 11.56 11.17
N THR A 61 9.69 10.50 11.75
CA THR A 61 10.66 9.63 11.08
C THR A 61 10.02 8.85 9.93
N ILE A 62 8.79 8.37 10.10
CA ILE A 62 8.05 7.72 9.01
C ILE A 62 7.85 8.70 7.85
N LEU A 63 7.41 9.93 8.15
CA LEU A 63 7.24 10.96 7.12
C LEU A 63 8.53 11.24 6.38
N SER A 64 9.65 11.40 7.09
CA SER A 64 10.97 11.65 6.50
C SER A 64 11.42 10.50 5.59
N LEU A 65 11.45 9.28 6.11
CA LEU A 65 12.00 8.12 5.41
C LEU A 65 11.08 7.62 4.28
N ALA A 66 9.77 7.56 4.51
CA ALA A 66 8.84 7.11 3.47
C ALA A 66 8.76 8.10 2.31
N THR A 67 8.94 9.41 2.54
CA THR A 67 9.06 10.40 1.47
C THR A 67 10.23 10.08 0.55
N GLU A 68 11.41 9.83 1.10
CA GLU A 68 12.59 9.50 0.28
C GLU A 68 12.46 8.15 -0.41
N PHE A 69 11.87 7.16 0.26
CA PHE A 69 11.57 5.87 -0.35
C PHE A 69 10.64 6.02 -1.57
N ILE A 70 9.58 6.83 -1.43
CA ILE A 70 8.64 7.12 -2.52
C ILE A 70 9.34 7.87 -3.65
N HIS A 71 10.21 8.84 -3.34
CA HIS A 71 11.04 9.51 -4.34
C HIS A 71 11.90 8.52 -5.11
N GLY A 72 12.46 7.51 -4.42
CA GLY A 72 13.21 6.42 -5.05
C GLY A 72 12.36 5.58 -6.00
N LEU A 73 11.11 5.22 -5.62
CA LEU A 73 10.17 4.53 -6.50
C LEU A 73 9.84 5.38 -7.73
N LYS A 74 9.46 6.64 -7.53
CA LYS A 74 9.03 7.55 -8.59
C LYS A 74 10.17 7.96 -9.53
N ALA A 75 11.43 7.92 -9.10
CA ALA A 75 12.58 8.17 -9.95
C ALA A 75 12.72 7.18 -11.12
N ILE A 76 12.08 6.00 -11.01
CA ILE A 76 12.01 4.97 -12.05
C ILE A 76 10.62 4.91 -12.71
N GLY A 77 9.68 5.73 -12.23
CA GLY A 77 8.30 5.75 -12.71
C GLY A 77 7.38 4.73 -12.03
N MET A 78 7.80 4.08 -10.94
CA MET A 78 6.93 3.16 -10.20
C MET A 78 5.98 3.92 -9.28
N PRO A 79 4.66 3.64 -9.32
CA PRO A 79 3.69 4.23 -8.41
C PRO A 79 3.90 3.75 -6.97
N ALA A 80 3.53 4.60 -6.02
CA ALA A 80 3.59 4.32 -4.59
C ALA A 80 2.22 3.94 -4.02
N ILE A 81 2.14 2.83 -3.31
CA ILE A 81 0.90 2.33 -2.70
C ILE A 81 1.07 2.32 -1.18
N GLY A 82 0.43 3.30 -0.51
CA GLY A 82 0.49 3.40 0.95
C GLY A 82 -0.37 2.37 1.65
N LYS A 83 0.19 1.69 2.66
CA LYS A 83 -0.52 0.64 3.41
C LYS A 83 -0.08 0.59 4.87
N HIS A 84 -0.94 0.15 5.78
CA HIS A 84 -2.31 -0.37 5.65
C HIS A 84 -3.28 0.64 6.29
N PHE A 85 -3.98 1.40 5.47
CA PHE A 85 -4.86 2.49 5.90
C PHE A 85 -6.01 2.00 6.83
N PRO A 86 -6.35 2.70 7.90
CA PRO A 86 -5.81 3.96 8.41
C PRO A 86 -4.55 3.80 9.29
N GLY A 87 -4.08 2.58 9.57
CA GLY A 87 -2.91 2.24 10.35
C GLY A 87 -3.08 0.93 11.12
N HIS A 88 -2.19 -0.03 10.91
CA HIS A 88 -2.24 -1.40 11.47
C HIS A 88 -1.27 -1.59 12.66
N GLY A 89 -0.51 -0.57 13.03
CA GLY A 89 0.60 -0.71 13.99
C GLY A 89 0.18 -0.97 15.44
N ASN A 90 -1.04 -0.60 15.81
CA ASN A 90 -1.56 -0.75 17.18
C ASN A 90 -2.50 -1.94 17.36
N VAL A 91 -2.47 -2.90 16.46
CA VAL A 91 -3.31 -4.09 16.54
C VAL A 91 -2.43 -5.31 16.78
N LYS A 92 -2.64 -5.98 17.90
CA LYS A 92 -2.05 -7.28 18.15
C LYS A 92 -2.84 -8.31 17.36
N ALA A 93 -2.27 -8.77 16.25
CA ALA A 93 -2.90 -9.79 15.44
C ALA A 93 -2.81 -11.14 16.14
N ASP A 94 -3.83 -11.55 16.86
CA ASP A 94 -4.08 -12.97 17.10
C ASP A 94 -4.84 -13.52 15.89
N SER A 95 -4.11 -13.76 14.81
CA SER A 95 -4.64 -14.14 13.51
C SER A 95 -5.35 -15.51 13.49
N HIS A 96 -5.38 -16.19 14.62
CA HIS A 96 -5.99 -17.51 14.76
C HIS A 96 -7.35 -17.52 15.45
N ILE A 97 -7.77 -16.42 16.12
CA ILE A 97 -8.89 -16.47 17.05
C ILE A 97 -9.96 -15.38 16.80
N ALA A 98 -9.60 -14.20 16.31
CA ALA A 98 -10.57 -13.12 16.11
C ALA A 98 -10.15 -12.12 15.02
N MET A 99 -11.13 -11.39 14.49
CA MET A 99 -10.91 -10.25 13.62
C MET A 99 -10.04 -9.21 14.36
N PRO A 100 -8.92 -8.73 13.78
CA PRO A 100 -8.09 -7.71 14.40
C PRO A 100 -8.90 -6.44 14.67
N SER A 101 -8.82 -5.90 15.90
CA SER A 101 -9.55 -4.69 16.30
C SER A 101 -8.62 -3.69 16.97
N ASP A 102 -8.79 -2.41 16.64
CA ASP A 102 -8.12 -1.28 17.27
C ASP A 102 -9.13 -0.50 18.11
N GLU A 103 -9.09 -0.69 19.41
CA GLU A 103 -10.04 -0.13 20.38
C GLU A 103 -9.74 1.33 20.75
N ARG A 104 -8.74 1.97 20.14
CA ARG A 104 -8.42 3.38 20.39
C ARG A 104 -9.55 4.28 19.88
N SER A 105 -9.65 5.47 20.51
CA SER A 105 -10.63 6.46 20.07
C SER A 105 -10.36 6.94 18.64
N LYS A 106 -11.43 7.34 17.95
CA LYS A 106 -11.36 7.99 16.65
C LYS A 106 -10.32 9.10 16.61
N ASP A 107 -10.34 10.00 17.61
CA ASP A 107 -9.42 11.13 17.66
C ASP A 107 -7.97 10.66 17.69
N THR A 108 -7.64 9.66 18.50
CA THR A 108 -6.28 9.09 18.57
C THR A 108 -5.83 8.53 17.23
N ILE A 109 -6.69 7.77 16.55
CA ILE A 109 -6.39 7.18 15.24
C ILE A 109 -6.17 8.27 14.19
N PHE A 110 -7.02 9.32 14.20
CA PHE A 110 -6.93 10.43 13.26
C PHE A 110 -5.69 11.30 13.48
N GLU A 111 -5.33 11.57 14.74
CA GLU A 111 -4.19 12.42 15.10
C GLU A 111 -2.84 11.73 14.88
N LEU A 112 -2.76 10.42 14.99
CA LEU A 112 -1.51 9.68 14.92
C LEU A 112 -1.36 8.93 13.57
N ASP A 113 -2.12 7.86 13.41
CA ASP A 113 -1.93 6.93 12.27
C ASP A 113 -2.42 7.55 10.96
N MET A 114 -3.67 8.03 10.96
CA MET A 114 -4.28 8.59 9.76
C MET A 114 -3.62 9.91 9.31
N ALA A 115 -3.04 10.67 10.24
CA ALA A 115 -2.29 11.89 9.91
C ALA A 115 -1.11 11.61 8.96
N ILE A 116 -0.46 10.44 9.09
CA ILE A 116 0.61 10.01 8.18
C ILE A 116 0.07 9.81 6.76
N PHE A 117 -1.01 9.03 6.61
CA PHE A 117 -1.64 8.81 5.30
C PHE A 117 -2.15 10.10 4.68
N THR A 118 -2.80 10.96 5.49
CA THR A 118 -3.31 12.26 5.05
C THR A 118 -2.19 13.15 4.51
N HIS A 119 -1.03 13.18 5.16
CA HIS A 119 0.14 13.91 4.69
C HIS A 119 0.56 13.45 3.29
N PHE A 120 0.73 12.14 3.07
CA PHE A 120 1.16 11.61 1.77
C PHE A 120 0.12 11.82 0.67
N MET A 121 -1.17 11.77 1.00
CA MET A 121 -2.26 12.07 0.05
C MET A 121 -2.28 13.55 -0.33
N GLN A 122 -2.17 14.46 0.64
CA GLN A 122 -2.14 15.91 0.40
C GLN A 122 -0.92 16.34 -0.42
N GLN A 123 0.23 15.71 -0.21
CA GLN A 123 1.44 15.94 -1.00
C GLN A 123 1.43 15.21 -2.35
N GLN A 124 0.36 14.47 -2.69
CA GLN A 124 0.23 13.68 -3.92
C GLN A 124 1.40 12.69 -4.12
N LEU A 125 1.93 12.18 -3.02
CA LEU A 125 3.06 11.25 -3.04
C LEU A 125 2.62 9.81 -3.25
N VAL A 126 1.42 9.42 -2.80
CA VAL A 126 0.86 8.09 -2.99
C VAL A 126 -0.17 8.08 -4.12
N ASP A 127 -0.07 7.09 -5.00
CA ASP A 127 -0.91 6.88 -6.17
C ASP A 127 -2.04 5.88 -5.87
N GLY A 128 -1.82 5.02 -4.88
CA GLY A 128 -2.81 4.08 -4.37
C GLY A 128 -2.78 3.96 -2.86
N ILE A 129 -3.88 3.45 -2.31
CA ILE A 129 -4.03 3.13 -0.89
C ILE A 129 -4.55 1.70 -0.75
N MET A 130 -4.01 0.98 0.22
CA MET A 130 -4.48 -0.34 0.62
C MET A 130 -5.00 -0.27 2.07
N PRO A 131 -6.32 -0.45 2.31
CA PRO A 131 -6.89 -0.46 3.64
C PRO A 131 -6.58 -1.78 4.37
N ALA A 132 -6.50 -1.70 5.69
CA ALA A 132 -6.28 -2.85 6.56
C ALA A 132 -7.53 -3.71 6.72
N HIS A 133 -7.34 -5.03 6.93
CA HIS A 133 -8.38 -5.92 7.46
C HIS A 133 -8.46 -5.81 8.99
N VAL A 134 -8.76 -4.62 9.48
CA VAL A 134 -8.86 -4.28 10.90
C VAL A 134 -10.16 -3.55 11.17
N VAL A 135 -10.84 -3.90 12.26
CA VAL A 135 -12.01 -3.18 12.77
C VAL A 135 -11.55 -2.02 13.65
N TYR A 136 -12.20 -0.90 13.53
CA TYR A 136 -12.02 0.30 14.38
C TYR A 136 -13.37 0.66 14.98
N PRO A 137 -13.76 0.06 16.12
CA PRO A 137 -15.14 0.07 16.59
C PRO A 137 -15.72 1.46 16.87
N ASP A 138 -14.86 2.41 17.23
CA ASP A 138 -15.28 3.81 17.46
C ASP A 138 -15.70 4.54 16.16
N ILE A 139 -15.52 3.91 15.00
CA ILE A 139 -15.82 4.49 13.68
C ILE A 139 -16.78 3.60 12.88
N ASP A 140 -16.48 2.32 12.71
CA ASP A 140 -17.33 1.31 12.06
C ASP A 140 -17.04 -0.07 12.64
N SER A 141 -18.07 -0.89 12.74
CA SER A 141 -17.98 -2.29 13.17
C SER A 141 -17.42 -3.23 12.10
N ARG A 142 -17.26 -2.76 10.87
CA ARG A 142 -16.66 -3.51 9.76
C ARG A 142 -15.18 -3.19 9.62
N PRO A 143 -14.35 -4.16 9.16
CA PRO A 143 -12.96 -3.88 8.81
C PRO A 143 -12.85 -2.74 7.79
N ALA A 144 -11.80 -1.94 7.86
CA ALA A 144 -11.63 -0.77 7.00
C ALA A 144 -11.77 -1.11 5.51
N GLY A 145 -11.24 -2.25 5.05
CA GLY A 145 -11.34 -2.69 3.65
C GLY A 145 -12.77 -3.08 3.19
N PHE A 146 -13.72 -3.26 4.13
CA PHE A 146 -15.13 -3.57 3.85
C PHE A 146 -16.08 -2.46 4.30
N SER A 147 -15.56 -1.30 4.69
CA SER A 147 -16.33 -0.19 5.25
C SER A 147 -16.50 0.95 4.27
N SER A 148 -17.73 1.24 3.85
CA SER A 148 -18.03 2.44 3.06
C SER A 148 -17.82 3.74 3.86
N ILE A 149 -17.86 3.69 5.19
CA ILE A 149 -17.51 4.83 6.05
C ILE A 149 -16.02 5.15 5.87
N TRP A 150 -15.16 4.14 6.00
CA TRP A 150 -13.72 4.32 5.82
C TRP A 150 -13.36 4.71 4.38
N LEU A 151 -13.89 4.00 3.38
CA LEU A 151 -13.43 4.17 1.99
C LEU A 151 -14.12 5.35 1.29
N GLN A 152 -15.42 5.55 1.47
CA GLN A 152 -16.15 6.62 0.77
C GLN A 152 -16.19 7.92 1.57
N GLN A 153 -16.60 7.86 2.86
CA GLN A 153 -16.77 9.09 3.62
C GLN A 153 -15.43 9.65 4.10
N ILE A 154 -14.54 8.80 4.62
CA ILE A 154 -13.26 9.27 5.17
C ILE A 154 -12.21 9.39 4.05
N LEU A 155 -11.86 8.31 3.38
CA LEU A 155 -10.77 8.31 2.41
C LEU A 155 -11.09 9.17 1.17
N ARG A 156 -12.25 8.94 0.53
CA ARG A 156 -12.64 9.69 -0.67
C ARG A 156 -13.09 11.12 -0.39
N GLN A 157 -14.05 11.31 0.55
CA GLN A 157 -14.66 12.62 0.75
C GLN A 157 -13.85 13.50 1.70
N HIS A 158 -13.50 13.01 2.90
CA HIS A 158 -12.80 13.81 3.89
C HIS A 158 -11.33 14.05 3.50
N CYS A 159 -10.59 13.00 3.11
CA CYS A 159 -9.19 13.14 2.69
C CYS A 159 -9.03 13.59 1.23
N GLY A 160 -10.09 13.54 0.41
CA GLY A 160 -10.07 13.94 -1.00
C GLY A 160 -9.26 13.00 -1.91
N PHE A 161 -9.00 11.76 -1.47
CA PHE A 161 -8.17 10.82 -2.22
C PHE A 161 -8.82 10.37 -3.53
N GLN A 162 -8.13 10.55 -4.65
CA GLN A 162 -8.64 10.20 -5.99
C GLN A 162 -7.88 9.03 -6.65
N GLY A 163 -6.81 8.54 -6.02
CA GLY A 163 -6.03 7.40 -6.51
C GLY A 163 -6.75 6.06 -6.42
N VAL A 164 -6.08 4.97 -6.72
CA VAL A 164 -6.63 3.61 -6.69
C VAL A 164 -6.71 3.09 -5.26
N ILE A 165 -7.84 2.49 -4.89
CA ILE A 165 -7.99 1.74 -3.65
C ILE A 165 -7.87 0.25 -3.99
N PHE A 166 -6.78 -0.38 -3.53
CA PHE A 166 -6.60 -1.83 -3.59
C PHE A 166 -7.18 -2.45 -2.33
N SER A 167 -7.79 -3.62 -2.38
CA SER A 167 -8.01 -4.37 -1.13
C SER A 167 -6.66 -4.85 -0.59
N ASP A 168 -6.56 -5.18 0.70
CA ASP A 168 -5.58 -6.15 1.15
C ASP A 168 -5.97 -7.53 0.65
N ASP A 169 -5.10 -8.53 0.80
CA ASP A 169 -5.35 -9.87 0.29
C ASP A 169 -6.63 -10.48 0.90
N LEU A 170 -7.63 -10.71 0.06
CA LEU A 170 -8.93 -11.26 0.45
C LEU A 170 -8.84 -12.76 0.81
N SER A 171 -7.73 -13.44 0.52
CA SER A 171 -7.48 -14.82 0.97
C SER A 171 -7.05 -14.90 2.44
N MET A 172 -6.68 -13.76 3.06
CA MET A 172 -6.29 -13.72 4.47
C MET A 172 -7.43 -14.18 5.41
N HIS A 173 -7.04 -14.83 6.51
CA HIS A 173 -8.01 -15.30 7.51
C HIS A 173 -8.86 -14.15 8.09
N ALA A 174 -8.27 -12.99 8.31
CA ALA A 174 -8.98 -11.79 8.76
C ALA A 174 -10.12 -11.34 7.82
N ALA A 175 -10.09 -11.71 6.54
CA ALA A 175 -11.18 -11.45 5.60
C ALA A 175 -12.27 -12.54 5.62
N SER A 176 -12.04 -13.70 6.28
CA SER A 176 -12.92 -14.88 6.17
C SER A 176 -14.29 -14.68 6.79
N GLU A 177 -14.44 -13.80 7.75
CA GLU A 177 -15.75 -13.48 8.36
C GLU A 177 -16.72 -12.81 7.36
N ALA A 178 -16.22 -12.23 6.27
CA ALA A 178 -17.04 -11.66 5.21
C ALA A 178 -17.67 -12.70 4.27
N GLY A 179 -17.47 -14.00 4.51
CA GLY A 179 -18.09 -15.10 3.77
C GLY A 179 -17.15 -15.81 2.78
N SER A 180 -17.73 -16.37 1.70
CA SER A 180 -16.97 -16.99 0.61
C SER A 180 -16.06 -15.97 -0.09
N MET A 181 -15.11 -16.43 -0.91
CA MET A 181 -14.25 -15.52 -1.66
C MET A 181 -15.04 -14.56 -2.56
N LEU A 182 -16.12 -15.04 -3.17
CA LEU A 182 -17.00 -14.20 -3.96
C LEU A 182 -17.68 -13.12 -3.10
N ASP A 183 -18.19 -13.48 -1.91
CA ASP A 183 -18.80 -12.52 -0.99
C ASP A 183 -17.79 -11.45 -0.54
N ARG A 184 -16.54 -11.85 -0.25
CA ARG A 184 -15.47 -10.92 0.14
C ARG A 184 -15.16 -9.92 -0.97
N VAL A 185 -15.03 -10.38 -2.20
CA VAL A 185 -14.84 -9.50 -3.36
C VAL A 185 -16.01 -8.55 -3.52
N GLU A 186 -17.24 -9.06 -3.47
CA GLU A 186 -18.44 -8.26 -3.61
C GLU A 186 -18.57 -7.20 -2.51
N HIS A 187 -18.29 -7.55 -1.26
CA HIS A 187 -18.32 -6.62 -0.13
C HIS A 187 -17.22 -5.54 -0.25
N ALA A 188 -16.00 -5.91 -0.64
CA ALA A 188 -14.92 -4.96 -0.84
C ALA A 188 -15.24 -3.94 -1.95
N LEU A 189 -15.73 -4.42 -3.09
CA LEU A 189 -16.12 -3.57 -4.22
C LEU A 189 -17.32 -2.67 -3.86
N ALA A 190 -18.31 -3.20 -3.15
CA ALA A 190 -19.46 -2.42 -2.68
C ALA A 190 -19.06 -1.35 -1.66
N ALA A 191 -18.03 -1.60 -0.85
CA ALA A 191 -17.48 -0.62 0.08
C ALA A 191 -16.70 0.50 -0.63
N GLY A 192 -16.21 0.27 -1.85
CA GLY A 192 -15.52 1.28 -2.66
C GLY A 192 -14.07 0.97 -2.99
N VAL A 193 -13.64 -0.28 -2.84
CA VAL A 193 -12.38 -0.79 -3.40
C VAL A 193 -12.46 -0.72 -4.92
N ASP A 194 -11.38 -0.29 -5.58
CA ASP A 194 -11.27 -0.28 -7.04
C ASP A 194 -10.72 -1.61 -7.58
N MET A 195 -9.78 -2.24 -6.86
CA MET A 195 -9.14 -3.50 -7.22
C MET A 195 -9.12 -4.49 -6.06
N ALA A 196 -9.81 -5.61 -6.20
CA ALA A 196 -9.83 -6.70 -5.23
C ALA A 196 -8.65 -7.66 -5.48
N LEU A 197 -7.88 -7.97 -4.42
CA LEU A 197 -6.72 -8.85 -4.50
C LEU A 197 -7.06 -10.23 -3.94
N ILE A 198 -6.77 -11.26 -4.72
CA ILE A 198 -6.84 -12.67 -4.30
C ILE A 198 -5.46 -13.27 -4.53
N CYS A 199 -4.69 -13.40 -3.43
CA CYS A 199 -3.31 -13.89 -3.50
C CYS A 199 -3.26 -15.37 -3.15
N ASN A 200 -2.33 -16.11 -3.80
CA ASN A 200 -2.04 -17.52 -3.50
C ASN A 200 -3.25 -18.49 -3.56
N ALA A 201 -4.35 -18.09 -4.19
CA ALA A 201 -5.58 -18.89 -4.34
C ALA A 201 -6.11 -18.81 -5.79
N PRO A 202 -5.37 -19.35 -6.78
CA PRO A 202 -5.72 -19.18 -8.20
C PRO A 202 -7.08 -19.80 -8.57
N ASP A 203 -7.44 -20.93 -7.98
CA ASP A 203 -8.73 -21.58 -8.26
C ASP A 203 -9.90 -20.72 -7.74
N GLU A 204 -9.75 -20.08 -6.58
CA GLU A 204 -10.75 -19.14 -6.06
C GLU A 204 -10.83 -17.88 -6.92
N ALA A 205 -9.71 -17.38 -7.42
CA ALA A 205 -9.69 -16.23 -8.33
C ALA A 205 -10.43 -16.54 -9.63
N ILE A 206 -10.23 -17.72 -10.22
CA ILE A 206 -10.97 -18.19 -11.41
C ILE A 206 -12.47 -18.29 -11.10
N MET A 207 -12.83 -18.92 -9.98
CA MET A 207 -14.22 -19.04 -9.55
C MET A 207 -14.89 -17.68 -9.37
N VAL A 208 -14.18 -16.70 -8.80
CA VAL A 208 -14.70 -15.34 -8.65
C VAL A 208 -14.91 -14.70 -10.03
N LEU A 209 -13.95 -14.80 -10.94
CA LEU A 209 -14.06 -14.24 -12.30
C LEU A 209 -15.26 -14.83 -13.07
N ASP A 210 -15.50 -16.13 -12.93
CA ASP A 210 -16.60 -16.83 -13.59
C ASP A 210 -17.99 -16.46 -12.99
N ASN A 211 -18.04 -16.07 -11.73
CA ASN A 211 -19.29 -15.81 -10.99
C ASN A 211 -19.51 -14.34 -10.62
N LEU A 212 -18.52 -13.48 -10.78
CA LEU A 212 -18.66 -12.05 -10.52
C LEU A 212 -19.65 -11.45 -11.51
N GLY A 213 -20.89 -11.32 -11.05
CA GLY A 213 -22.06 -11.14 -11.91
C GLY A 213 -22.00 -9.91 -12.81
N HIS A 214 -22.56 -10.09 -13.97
CA HIS A 214 -22.73 -9.09 -15.03
C HIS A 214 -23.89 -8.10 -14.74
N SER A 215 -24.09 -7.68 -13.49
CA SER A 215 -25.15 -6.72 -13.17
C SER A 215 -24.78 -5.33 -13.70
N GLU A 216 -25.76 -4.65 -14.35
CA GLU A 216 -25.59 -3.29 -14.90
C GLU A 216 -25.14 -2.27 -13.84
N GLN A 217 -25.57 -2.43 -12.58
CA GLN A 217 -25.14 -1.58 -11.47
C GLN A 217 -23.64 -1.71 -11.14
N ARG A 218 -23.06 -2.88 -11.40
CA ARG A 218 -21.61 -3.12 -11.20
C ARG A 218 -20.78 -2.58 -12.35
N GLN A 219 -21.26 -2.63 -13.59
CA GLN A 219 -20.58 -2.04 -14.74
C GLN A 219 -20.34 -0.53 -14.55
N ALA A 220 -21.26 0.18 -13.90
CA ALA A 220 -21.11 1.60 -13.64
C ALA A 220 -19.98 1.92 -12.64
N SER A 221 -19.76 1.09 -11.61
CA SER A 221 -18.63 1.27 -10.67
C SER A 221 -17.29 0.86 -11.28
N TYR A 222 -17.26 -0.15 -12.14
CA TYR A 222 -16.05 -0.56 -12.88
C TYR A 222 -15.64 0.43 -13.96
N SER A 223 -16.54 1.25 -14.49
CA SER A 223 -16.24 2.19 -15.58
C SER A 223 -15.20 3.26 -15.23
N GLN A 224 -15.01 3.55 -13.95
CA GLN A 224 -14.02 4.55 -13.47
C GLN A 224 -12.66 3.94 -13.11
N THR A 225 -12.60 2.64 -12.77
CA THR A 225 -11.35 1.98 -12.38
C THR A 225 -10.31 1.97 -13.50
N PRO A 226 -10.64 1.67 -14.77
CA PRO A 226 -9.68 1.77 -15.88
C PRO A 226 -9.11 3.18 -16.04
N GLN A 227 -9.93 4.23 -15.86
CA GLN A 227 -9.46 5.62 -15.97
C GLN A 227 -8.53 6.00 -14.82
N LYS A 228 -8.76 5.50 -13.60
CA LYS A 228 -7.85 5.69 -12.46
C LYS A 228 -6.52 4.95 -12.68
N LEU A 229 -6.57 3.73 -13.21
CA LEU A 229 -5.36 2.98 -13.59
C LEU A 229 -4.61 3.71 -14.72
N ILE A 230 -5.32 4.18 -15.76
CA ILE A 230 -4.75 4.99 -16.83
C ILE A 230 -4.16 6.30 -16.28
N SER A 231 -4.73 6.90 -15.23
CA SER A 231 -4.16 8.10 -14.60
C SER A 231 -2.86 7.80 -13.84
N ILE A 232 -2.73 6.61 -13.25
CA ILE A 232 -1.46 6.11 -12.72
C ILE A 232 -0.46 5.93 -13.87
N GLU A 233 -0.91 5.39 -15.01
CA GLU A 233 -0.14 5.27 -16.24
C GLU A 233 0.28 6.64 -16.80
N ALA A 234 -0.66 7.59 -16.89
CA ALA A 234 -0.42 8.92 -17.46
C ALA A 234 0.52 9.78 -16.61
N ASN A 235 0.58 9.55 -15.30
CA ASN A 235 1.52 10.24 -14.40
C ASN A 235 2.96 9.70 -14.49
N GLY A 236 3.26 8.83 -15.43
CA GLY A 236 4.62 8.46 -15.85
C GLY A 236 5.04 7.01 -15.66
N ALA A 237 4.20 6.17 -15.01
CA ALA A 237 4.59 4.80 -14.74
C ALA A 237 4.36 3.82 -15.92
N LEU A 238 3.29 3.99 -16.70
CA LEU A 238 2.86 2.98 -17.67
C LEU A 238 2.88 3.44 -19.14
N ASN A 239 3.05 4.74 -19.41
CA ASN A 239 3.04 5.27 -20.80
C ASN A 239 4.23 4.82 -21.68
N ASN A 240 5.08 3.94 -21.17
CA ASN A 240 6.27 3.48 -21.88
C ASN A 240 6.36 1.95 -22.01
N HIS A 241 5.27 1.19 -21.87
CA HIS A 241 5.33 -0.27 -22.00
C HIS A 241 5.99 -0.74 -23.29
N GLN A 242 5.85 -0.01 -24.41
CA GLN A 242 6.57 -0.34 -25.67
C GLN A 242 8.02 0.19 -25.71
N GLN A 243 8.37 1.19 -24.91
CA GLN A 243 9.74 1.72 -24.79
C GLN A 243 10.49 1.23 -23.55
N GLN A 244 9.79 0.77 -22.52
CA GLN A 244 10.36 0.37 -21.22
C GLN A 244 10.57 -1.13 -21.04
N CYS A 245 10.24 -1.99 -21.99
CA CYS A 245 10.86 -3.31 -22.07
C CYS A 245 12.36 -3.18 -22.39
N ARG A 246 13.06 -2.34 -21.61
CA ARG A 246 14.51 -2.40 -21.54
C ARG A 246 14.88 -3.79 -21.07
N HIS A 247 15.74 -4.43 -21.80
CA HIS A 247 16.23 -5.71 -21.38
C HIS A 247 16.73 -5.60 -19.93
N TYR A 248 16.25 -6.46 -19.01
CA TYR A 248 16.62 -6.45 -17.58
C TYR A 248 18.13 -6.26 -17.37
N SER A 249 18.96 -6.90 -18.23
CA SER A 249 20.40 -6.74 -18.23
C SER A 249 20.91 -5.32 -18.50
N GLU A 250 20.13 -4.44 -19.12
CA GLU A 250 20.51 -3.05 -19.37
C GLU A 250 20.19 -2.17 -18.16
N ILE A 251 19.04 -2.41 -17.52
CA ILE A 251 18.63 -1.69 -16.30
C ILE A 251 19.63 -1.95 -15.17
N LEU A 252 20.09 -3.19 -15.01
CA LEU A 252 21.09 -3.56 -14.00
C LEU A 252 22.47 -2.89 -14.22
N LYS A 253 22.76 -2.41 -15.42
CA LYS A 253 24.00 -1.71 -15.76
C LYS A 253 23.91 -0.21 -15.52
N GLU A 254 22.75 0.35 -15.24
CA GLU A 254 22.63 1.79 -14.96
C GLU A 254 23.47 2.16 -13.74
N SER A 255 24.30 3.21 -13.87
CA SER A 255 25.19 3.65 -12.79
C SER A 255 24.44 3.95 -11.50
N ALA A 256 23.30 4.62 -11.59
CA ALA A 256 22.47 4.97 -10.45
C ALA A 256 21.86 3.77 -9.72
N TYR A 257 21.59 2.65 -10.41
CA TYR A 257 21.19 1.39 -9.78
C TYR A 257 22.40 0.77 -9.06
N GLN A 258 23.54 0.67 -9.73
CA GLN A 258 24.77 0.11 -9.16
C GLN A 258 25.27 0.90 -7.94
N GLU A 259 25.17 2.22 -7.98
CA GLU A 259 25.49 3.11 -6.86
C GLU A 259 24.55 2.85 -5.67
N ALA A 260 23.24 2.71 -5.91
CA ALA A 260 22.25 2.41 -4.88
C ALA A 260 22.51 1.04 -4.23
N VAL A 261 22.74 -0.02 -5.01
CA VAL A 261 23.07 -1.36 -4.51
C VAL A 261 24.37 -1.34 -3.70
N THR A 262 25.39 -0.65 -4.19
CA THR A 262 26.68 -0.52 -3.50
C THR A 262 26.53 0.19 -2.17
N PHE A 263 25.76 1.30 -2.16
CA PHE A 263 25.50 2.07 -0.95
C PHE A 263 24.75 1.24 0.10
N ILE A 264 23.66 0.57 -0.28
CA ILE A 264 22.90 -0.33 0.60
C ILE A 264 23.84 -1.40 1.18
N SER A 265 24.63 -2.04 0.32
CA SER A 265 25.55 -3.10 0.73
C SER A 265 26.63 -2.61 1.70
N SER A 266 27.06 -1.36 1.60
CA SER A 266 28.06 -0.77 2.50
C SER A 266 27.54 -0.59 3.93
N ILE A 267 26.23 -0.30 4.07
CA ILE A 267 25.60 -0.09 5.38
C ILE A 267 25.40 -1.42 6.13
N PHE A 268 25.04 -2.49 5.43
CA PHE A 268 24.73 -3.78 6.06
C PHE A 268 25.94 -4.74 6.16
N LYS A 269 27.10 -4.38 5.64
CA LYS A 269 28.36 -5.13 5.79
C LYS A 269 29.22 -4.62 6.95
N ALA A 270 28.87 -3.50 7.54
CA ALA A 270 29.53 -2.93 8.71
C ALA A 270 28.86 -3.45 10.00
#